data_41570f0dcdae2effff2515554eb077bf
#
_entry.id   41570f0dcdae2effff2515554eb077bf
#
_cell.length_a   1.000
_cell.length_b   1.000
_cell.length_c   1.000
_cell.angle_alpha   90.00
_cell.angle_beta   90.00
_cell.angle_gamma   90.00
#
_symmetry.space_group_name_H-M   'P 1'
#
loop_
_entity.id
_entity.type
_entity.pdbx_description
1 polymer ?
#
loop_
_entity_poly.entity_id
_entity_poly.type
_entity_poly.pdbx_seq_one_letter_code
_entity_poly.pdbx_strand_id
1 'polypeptide(L)'
;MGAPTTDVGVMAAHLRISATRLARLLRRQADTGLSPSQLSALTSIERHGPLAEHERVAPPSITKVVAKLEERQLVSRRADPADRRVTHVSTTPQGDALLAEVRQLKDVWLAARLADLDDDQRSRLAAALDVIDELTGRDPA
;
A
#
# COMPACT_ATOMS: atom_id res chain seq x y z
N MET A 1 -39.22 5.46 17.27
CA MET A 1 -38.10 6.39 17.42
C MET A 1 -37.03 5.93 16.45
N GLY A 2 -36.91 6.60 15.29
CA GLY A 2 -35.95 6.21 14.27
C GLY A 2 -34.53 6.46 14.78
N ALA A 3 -33.63 5.50 14.57
CA ALA A 3 -32.23 5.74 14.75
C ALA A 3 -31.82 6.99 13.93
N PRO A 4 -30.96 7.86 14.44
CA PRO A 4 -30.50 9.01 13.67
C PRO A 4 -29.92 8.49 12.35
N THR A 5 -30.56 8.86 11.25
CA THR A 5 -30.03 8.55 9.91
C THR A 5 -28.70 9.30 9.82
N THR A 6 -27.60 8.58 10.03
CA THR A 6 -26.28 9.18 9.89
C THR A 6 -26.17 9.70 8.45
N ASP A 7 -25.96 11.00 8.31
CA ASP A 7 -25.79 11.63 7.00
C ASP A 7 -24.60 10.95 6.29
N VAL A 8 -24.88 10.31 5.16
CA VAL A 8 -23.91 9.55 4.37
C VAL A 8 -22.75 10.46 3.92
N GLY A 9 -23.04 11.73 3.62
CA GLY A 9 -22.01 12.70 3.24
C GLY A 9 -21.06 13.02 4.40
N VAL A 10 -21.61 13.20 5.60
CA VAL A 10 -20.81 13.44 6.82
C VAL A 10 -19.97 12.19 7.15
N MET A 11 -20.55 11.00 7.05
CA MET A 11 -19.84 9.74 7.29
C MET A 11 -18.71 9.55 6.27
N ALA A 12 -18.95 9.81 4.98
CA ALA A 12 -17.94 9.70 3.94
C ALA A 12 -16.75 10.64 4.19
N ALA A 13 -17.02 11.90 4.56
CA ALA A 13 -15.97 12.86 4.90
C ALA A 13 -15.16 12.41 6.13
N HIS A 14 -15.82 11.92 7.16
CA HIS A 14 -15.16 11.42 8.38
C HIS A 14 -14.29 10.20 8.08
N LEU A 15 -14.80 9.22 7.36
CA LEU A 15 -14.05 8.02 6.97
C LEU A 15 -12.80 8.39 6.16
N ARG A 16 -12.95 9.25 5.15
CA ARG A 16 -11.82 9.73 4.33
C ARG A 16 -10.74 10.39 5.16
N ILE A 17 -11.12 11.30 6.07
CA ILE A 17 -10.17 12.01 6.94
C ILE A 17 -9.47 11.03 7.88
N SER A 18 -10.21 10.13 8.51
CA SER A 18 -9.68 9.13 9.45
C SER A 18 -8.72 8.16 8.75
N ALA A 19 -9.08 7.66 7.59
CA ALA A 19 -8.24 6.78 6.78
C ALA A 19 -6.94 7.48 6.35
N THR A 20 -7.04 8.72 5.89
CA THR A 20 -5.86 9.52 5.50
C THR A 20 -4.93 9.77 6.68
N ARG A 21 -5.49 10.07 7.85
CA ARG A 21 -4.71 10.29 9.08
C ARG A 21 -4.00 9.01 9.51
N LEU A 22 -4.70 7.88 9.54
CA LEU A 22 -4.13 6.58 9.88
C LEU A 22 -3.02 6.20 8.91
N ALA A 23 -3.25 6.32 7.60
CA ALA A 23 -2.25 6.03 6.58
C ALA A 23 -0.98 6.89 6.76
N ARG A 24 -1.13 8.16 7.14
CA ARG A 24 0.01 9.05 7.43
C ARG A 24 0.81 8.60 8.64
N LEU A 25 0.13 8.20 9.72
CA LEU A 25 0.77 7.69 10.93
C LEU A 25 1.53 6.40 10.64
N LEU A 26 0.94 5.47 9.90
CA LEU A 26 1.58 4.22 9.50
C LEU A 26 2.81 4.44 8.62
N ARG A 27 2.77 5.39 7.70
CA ARG A 27 3.95 5.73 6.86
C ARG A 27 5.15 6.19 7.68
N ARG A 28 4.92 6.84 8.82
CA ARG A 28 6.00 7.33 9.70
C ARG A 28 6.68 6.22 10.50
N GLN A 29 6.10 5.02 10.55
CA GLN A 29 6.64 3.93 11.36
C GLN A 29 7.79 3.18 10.69
N ALA A 30 7.99 3.36 9.41
CA ALA A 30 9.08 2.74 8.67
C ALA A 30 9.82 3.79 7.84
N ASP A 31 11.01 4.15 8.28
CA ASP A 31 11.92 4.99 7.49
C ASP A 31 12.72 4.09 6.56
N THR A 32 12.32 4.07 5.31
CA THR A 32 12.97 3.27 4.26
C THR A 32 13.98 4.08 3.45
N GLY A 33 14.03 5.38 3.66
CA GLY A 33 14.73 6.30 2.76
C GLY A 33 14.12 6.39 1.36
N LEU A 34 12.95 5.75 1.15
CA LEU A 34 12.17 5.84 -0.09
C LEU A 34 11.15 6.97 0.00
N SER A 35 10.93 7.67 -1.10
CA SER A 35 9.78 8.58 -1.21
C SER A 35 8.47 7.80 -1.19
N PRO A 36 7.33 8.44 -0.86
CA PRO A 36 6.02 7.79 -0.95
C PRO A 36 5.73 7.19 -2.33
N SER A 37 6.14 7.86 -3.40
CA SER A 37 5.97 7.36 -4.77
C SER A 37 6.82 6.13 -5.06
N GLN A 38 8.05 6.09 -4.56
CA GLN A 38 8.95 4.94 -4.71
C GLN A 38 8.42 3.72 -3.93
N LEU A 39 7.97 3.91 -2.70
CA LEU A 39 7.41 2.83 -1.88
C LEU A 39 6.10 2.31 -2.50
N SER A 40 5.24 3.20 -3.01
CA SER A 40 4.01 2.82 -3.70
C SER A 40 4.29 2.02 -4.96
N ALA A 41 5.27 2.44 -5.76
CA ALA A 41 5.67 1.73 -6.96
C ALA A 41 6.24 0.33 -6.63
N LEU A 42 7.12 0.24 -5.63
CA LEU A 42 7.68 -1.04 -5.20
C LEU A 42 6.58 -2.01 -4.72
N THR A 43 5.64 -1.53 -3.91
CA THR A 43 4.48 -2.31 -3.45
C THR A 43 3.61 -2.77 -4.61
N SER A 44 3.39 -1.90 -5.60
CA SER A 44 2.61 -2.25 -6.79
C SER A 44 3.28 -3.34 -7.63
N ILE A 45 4.60 -3.25 -7.82
CA ILE A 45 5.37 -4.26 -8.55
C ILE A 45 5.34 -5.60 -7.81
N GLU A 46 5.47 -5.61 -6.48
CA GLU A 46 5.37 -6.83 -5.68
C GLU A 46 3.98 -7.48 -5.83
N ARG A 47 2.92 -6.68 -5.73
CA ARG A 47 1.53 -7.18 -5.72
C ARG A 47 1.06 -7.69 -7.07
N HIS A 48 1.41 -6.99 -8.13
CA HIS A 48 0.91 -7.29 -9.48
C HIS A 48 1.87 -8.10 -10.34
N GLY A 49 3.04 -8.47 -9.79
CA GLY A 49 4.08 -9.16 -10.51
C GLY A 49 4.86 -8.25 -11.47
N PRO A 50 5.62 -8.83 -12.40
CA PRO A 50 6.46 -8.05 -13.29
C PRO A 50 5.67 -6.98 -14.05
N LEU A 51 6.10 -5.73 -13.92
CA LEU A 51 5.54 -4.60 -14.65
C LEU A 51 6.19 -4.54 -16.04
N ALA A 52 5.40 -4.64 -17.09
CA ALA A 52 5.89 -4.45 -18.45
C ALA A 52 6.04 -2.95 -18.75
N GLU A 53 7.26 -2.49 -19.00
CA GLU A 53 7.55 -1.13 -19.48
C GLU A 53 7.81 -1.16 -20.98
N HIS A 54 7.09 -0.33 -21.74
CA HIS A 54 7.39 -0.02 -23.12
C HIS A 54 8.28 1.23 -23.15
N GLU A 55 9.45 1.15 -23.76
CA GLU A 55 10.47 2.23 -23.79
C GLU A 55 9.94 3.60 -24.28
N ARG A 56 8.80 3.64 -24.98
CA ARG A 56 8.22 4.86 -25.56
C ARG A 56 6.93 5.37 -24.92
N VAL A 57 6.37 4.66 -23.93
CA VAL A 57 5.00 4.94 -23.42
C VAL A 57 4.96 5.19 -21.92
N ALA A 58 6.02 4.85 -21.15
CA ALA A 58 6.05 5.14 -19.73
C ALA A 58 6.22 6.65 -19.48
N PRO A 59 5.38 7.27 -18.61
CA PRO A 59 5.61 8.66 -18.20
C PRO A 59 7.03 8.82 -17.62
N PRO A 60 7.74 9.94 -17.89
CA PRO A 60 9.10 10.17 -17.39
C PRO A 60 9.23 10.04 -15.87
N SER A 61 8.16 10.33 -15.12
CA SER A 61 8.09 10.19 -13.66
C SER A 61 8.19 8.73 -13.21
N ILE A 62 7.53 7.80 -13.89
CA ILE A 62 7.59 6.36 -13.57
C ILE A 62 8.98 5.81 -13.88
N THR A 63 9.55 6.18 -15.01
CA THR A 63 10.91 5.78 -15.39
C THR A 63 11.94 6.19 -14.34
N LYS A 64 11.84 7.42 -13.81
CA LYS A 64 12.73 7.91 -12.75
C LYS A 64 12.54 7.14 -11.43
N VAL A 65 11.30 6.85 -11.07
CA VAL A 65 10.99 6.08 -9.85
C VAL A 65 11.60 4.69 -9.94
N VAL A 66 11.39 4.00 -11.06
CA VAL A 66 11.94 2.64 -11.28
C VAL A 66 13.47 2.67 -11.30
N ALA A 67 14.09 3.66 -11.95
CA ALA A 67 15.54 3.81 -11.96
C ALA A 67 16.13 3.95 -10.55
N LYS A 68 15.48 4.72 -9.68
CA LYS A 68 15.89 4.87 -8.27
C LYS A 68 15.74 3.58 -7.47
N LEU A 69 14.69 2.81 -7.70
CA LEU A 69 14.52 1.51 -7.08
C LEU A 69 15.57 0.50 -7.55
N GLU A 70 15.94 0.55 -8.84
CA GLU A 70 16.99 -0.29 -9.41
C GLU A 70 18.39 0.07 -8.86
N GLU A 71 18.70 1.36 -8.74
CA GLU A 71 19.95 1.83 -8.10
C GLU A 71 20.11 1.28 -6.66
N ARG A 72 19.00 1.13 -5.95
CA ARG A 72 18.96 0.54 -4.60
C ARG A 72 18.83 -0.98 -4.61
N GLN A 73 18.87 -1.62 -5.76
CA GLN A 73 18.74 -3.08 -5.92
C GLN A 73 17.43 -3.65 -5.38
N LEU A 74 16.37 -2.85 -5.34
CA LEU A 74 15.04 -3.25 -4.86
C LEU A 74 14.17 -3.84 -5.98
N VAL A 75 14.47 -3.48 -7.22
CA VAL A 75 13.89 -4.05 -8.43
C VAL A 75 14.98 -4.41 -9.42
N SER A 76 14.66 -5.32 -10.34
CA SER A 76 15.52 -5.68 -11.47
C SER A 76 14.74 -5.54 -12.77
N ARG A 77 15.45 -5.19 -13.84
CA ARG A 77 14.90 -5.11 -15.20
C ARG A 77 15.39 -6.30 -16.02
N ARG A 78 14.48 -6.87 -16.78
CA ARG A 78 14.80 -7.94 -17.72
C ARG A 78 14.09 -7.68 -19.04
N ALA A 79 14.84 -7.68 -20.16
CA ALA A 79 14.27 -7.55 -21.48
C ALA A 79 13.36 -8.75 -21.81
N ASP A 80 12.23 -8.48 -22.46
CA ASP A 80 11.36 -9.54 -22.97
C ASP A 80 12.09 -10.33 -24.06
N PRO A 81 12.08 -11.68 -24.02
CA PRO A 81 12.75 -12.50 -25.03
C PRO A 81 12.13 -12.38 -26.45
N ALA A 82 10.83 -12.09 -26.50
CA ALA A 82 10.08 -12.01 -27.75
C ALA A 82 10.07 -10.59 -28.35
N ASP A 83 10.08 -9.55 -27.51
CA ASP A 83 10.09 -8.15 -27.94
C ASP A 83 11.06 -7.31 -27.09
N ARG A 84 12.23 -7.00 -27.65
CA ARG A 84 13.27 -6.21 -26.98
C ARG A 84 12.85 -4.77 -26.64
N ARG A 85 11.71 -4.29 -27.15
CA ARG A 85 11.14 -2.98 -26.80
C ARG A 85 10.38 -3.02 -25.47
N VAL A 86 10.15 -4.22 -24.94
CA VAL A 86 9.47 -4.44 -23.66
C VAL A 86 10.49 -4.86 -22.61
N THR A 87 10.48 -4.19 -21.48
CA THR A 87 11.28 -4.54 -20.32
C THR A 87 10.33 -4.91 -19.17
N HIS A 88 10.60 -6.03 -18.52
CA HIS A 88 9.89 -6.46 -17.34
C HIS A 88 10.65 -6.01 -16.09
N VAL A 89 9.93 -5.33 -15.19
CA VAL A 89 10.44 -4.88 -13.89
C VAL A 89 9.83 -5.76 -12.82
N SER A 90 10.65 -6.39 -12.00
CA SER A 90 10.20 -7.23 -10.87
C SER A 90 10.97 -6.86 -9.61
N THR A 91 10.37 -7.16 -8.46
CA THR A 91 11.06 -7.01 -7.17
C THR A 91 12.23 -7.99 -7.08
N THR A 92 13.26 -7.59 -6.36
CA THR A 92 14.35 -8.47 -5.95
C THR A 92 14.05 -9.09 -4.58
N PRO A 93 14.78 -10.13 -4.15
CA PRO A 93 14.67 -10.61 -2.78
C PRO A 93 14.90 -9.53 -1.72
N GLN A 94 15.79 -8.56 -2.00
CA GLN A 94 16.03 -7.40 -1.15
C GLN A 94 14.82 -6.46 -1.12
N GLY A 95 14.16 -6.23 -2.25
CA GLY A 95 12.92 -5.46 -2.34
C GLY A 95 11.79 -6.10 -1.55
N ASP A 96 11.60 -7.40 -1.69
CA ASP A 96 10.59 -8.17 -0.96
C ASP A 96 10.84 -8.14 0.55
N ALA A 97 12.09 -8.29 0.97
CA ALA A 97 12.50 -8.22 2.37
C ALA A 97 12.22 -6.83 2.97
N LEU A 98 12.51 -5.75 2.24
CA LEU A 98 12.21 -4.39 2.68
C LEU A 98 10.70 -4.18 2.87
N LEU A 99 9.88 -4.64 1.94
CA LEU A 99 8.42 -4.53 2.05
C LEU A 99 7.86 -5.35 3.21
N ALA A 100 8.41 -6.53 3.46
CA ALA A 100 8.04 -7.35 4.62
C ALA A 100 8.37 -6.65 5.94
N GLU A 101 9.55 -6.04 6.05
CA GLU A 101 9.96 -5.25 7.21
C GLU A 101 9.03 -4.04 7.42
N VAL A 102 8.72 -3.32 6.36
CA VAL A 102 7.78 -2.17 6.43
C VAL A 102 6.41 -2.60 6.95
N ARG A 103 5.87 -3.71 6.46
CA ARG A 103 4.59 -4.26 6.95
C ARG A 103 4.67 -4.61 8.42
N GLN A 104 5.72 -5.32 8.83
CA GLN A 104 5.91 -5.73 10.21
C GLN A 104 5.98 -4.53 11.17
N LEU A 105 6.73 -3.49 10.83
CA LEU A 105 6.84 -2.29 11.66
C LEU A 105 5.48 -1.59 11.83
N LYS A 106 4.69 -1.51 10.76
CA LYS A 106 3.34 -0.94 10.80
C LYS A 106 2.39 -1.77 11.65
N ASP A 107 2.45 -3.09 11.51
CA ASP A 107 1.58 -4.02 12.23
C ASP A 107 1.91 -4.01 13.73
N VAL A 108 3.18 -4.01 14.11
CA VAL A 108 3.62 -3.90 15.51
C VAL A 108 3.14 -2.60 16.14
N TRP A 109 3.31 -1.48 15.44
CA TRP A 109 2.85 -0.18 15.92
C TRP A 109 1.33 -0.12 16.10
N LEU A 110 0.58 -0.68 15.15
CA LEU A 110 -0.87 -0.69 15.19
C LEU A 110 -1.39 -1.65 16.25
N ALA A 111 -0.81 -2.84 16.37
CA ALA A 111 -1.18 -3.84 17.37
C ALA A 111 -1.04 -3.29 18.80
N ALA A 112 0.01 -2.55 19.08
CA ALA A 112 0.20 -1.90 20.39
C ALA A 112 -0.96 -0.94 20.73
N ARG A 113 -1.46 -0.19 19.74
CA ARG A 113 -2.60 0.73 19.92
C ARG A 113 -3.95 0.02 20.03
N LEU A 114 -4.11 -1.06 19.32
CA LEU A 114 -5.31 -1.90 19.40
C LEU A 114 -5.39 -2.63 20.77
N ALA A 115 -4.25 -2.94 21.37
CA ALA A 115 -4.20 -3.53 22.70
C ALA A 115 -4.75 -2.60 23.79
N ASP A 116 -4.66 -1.29 23.61
CA ASP A 116 -5.18 -0.27 24.55
C ASP A 116 -6.71 -0.09 24.46
N LEU A 117 -7.34 -0.67 23.44
CA LEU A 117 -8.80 -0.64 23.28
C LEU A 117 -9.47 -1.66 24.20
N ASP A 118 -10.66 -1.33 24.68
CA ASP A 118 -11.51 -2.31 25.35
C ASP A 118 -12.14 -3.31 24.36
N ASP A 119 -12.79 -4.35 24.88
CA ASP A 119 -13.36 -5.43 24.06
C ASP A 119 -14.49 -4.93 23.16
N ASP A 120 -15.32 -3.97 23.63
CA ASP A 120 -16.39 -3.38 22.83
C ASP A 120 -15.83 -2.56 21.66
N GLN A 121 -14.80 -1.74 21.91
CA GLN A 121 -14.12 -0.98 20.87
C GLN A 121 -13.47 -1.88 19.82
N ARG A 122 -12.80 -2.96 20.24
CA ARG A 122 -12.22 -3.93 19.31
C ARG A 122 -13.28 -4.63 18.46
N SER A 123 -14.39 -5.03 19.08
CA SER A 123 -15.51 -5.68 18.37
C SER A 123 -16.15 -4.74 17.34
N ARG A 124 -16.38 -3.47 17.70
CA ARG A 124 -16.89 -2.46 16.75
C ARG A 124 -15.95 -2.19 15.60
N LEU A 125 -14.66 -2.15 15.89
CA LEU A 125 -13.64 -1.96 14.84
C LEU A 125 -13.59 -3.16 13.90
N ALA A 126 -13.62 -4.40 14.42
CA ALA A 126 -13.66 -5.60 13.60
C ALA A 126 -14.86 -5.60 12.65
N ALA A 127 -16.07 -5.29 13.17
CA ALA A 127 -17.25 -5.17 12.34
C ALA A 127 -17.15 -4.06 11.27
N ALA A 128 -16.50 -2.93 11.61
CA ALA A 128 -16.27 -1.85 10.65
C ALA A 128 -15.28 -2.24 9.56
N LEU A 129 -14.28 -3.07 9.87
CA LEU A 129 -13.31 -3.54 8.87
C LEU A 129 -13.98 -4.42 7.81
N ASP A 130 -14.93 -5.29 8.20
CA ASP A 130 -15.73 -6.09 7.25
C ASP A 130 -16.46 -5.18 6.25
N VAL A 131 -17.09 -4.12 6.72
CA VAL A 131 -17.77 -3.14 5.87
C VAL A 131 -16.81 -2.40 4.95
N ILE A 132 -15.62 -2.03 5.45
CA ILE A 132 -14.59 -1.35 4.66
C ILE A 132 -14.06 -2.29 3.56
N ASP A 133 -13.86 -3.56 3.86
CA ASP A 133 -13.43 -4.55 2.88
C ASP A 133 -14.46 -4.74 1.76
N GLU A 134 -15.76 -4.80 2.09
CA GLU A 134 -16.84 -4.79 1.09
C GLU A 134 -16.81 -3.53 0.21
N LEU A 135 -16.63 -2.34 0.83
CA LEU A 135 -16.58 -1.07 0.09
C LEU A 135 -15.38 -0.98 -0.85
N THR A 136 -14.28 -1.63 -0.52
CA THR A 136 -13.04 -1.60 -1.32
C THR A 136 -12.93 -2.74 -2.31
N GLY A 137 -13.90 -3.66 -2.35
CA GLY A 137 -13.88 -4.84 -3.21
C GLY A 137 -12.81 -5.86 -2.81
N ARG A 138 -12.37 -5.83 -1.57
CA ARG A 138 -11.45 -6.82 -1.04
C ARG A 138 -12.25 -8.03 -0.57
N ASP A 139 -12.04 -9.18 -1.21
CA ASP A 139 -12.61 -10.43 -0.72
C ASP A 139 -12.11 -10.68 0.71
N PRO A 140 -13.02 -11.06 1.63
CA PRO A 140 -12.61 -11.48 2.97
C PRO A 140 -11.64 -12.66 2.85
N ALA A 141 -10.51 -12.54 3.53
CA ALA A 141 -9.45 -13.56 3.55
C ALA A 141 -9.93 -14.84 4.24
#